data_1d0d48060508dbabbc6b7773b51f43da
#
_entry.id   1d0d48060508dbabbc6b7773b51f43da
#
_cell.length_a   1.000
_cell.length_b   1.000
_cell.length_c   1.000
_cell.angle_alpha   90.00
_cell.angle_beta   90.00
_cell.angle_gamma   90.00
#
_symmetry.space_group_name_H-M   'P 1'
#
loop_
_entity.id
_entity.type
_entity.pdbx_description
1 polymer ?
#
loop_
_entity_poly.entity_id
_entity_poly.type
_entity_poly.pdbx_seq_one_letter_code
_entity_poly.pdbx_strand_id
1 'polypeptide(L)' 'MPNLSQQELNSIREVVSAHQNVASKLSVYADQVQDPTLKQMFDKGSQDARKNAMDLINMIH' A
#
# COMPACT_ATOMS: atom_id res chain seq x y z
N MET A 1 -13.07 14.86 10.05
CA MET A 1 -13.16 14.22 8.74
C MET A 1 -14.41 14.64 8.00
N PRO A 2 -14.32 15.07 6.76
CA PRO A 2 -15.52 15.44 6.01
C PRO A 2 -16.43 14.25 5.83
N ASN A 3 -17.71 14.53 5.60
CA ASN A 3 -18.69 13.48 5.36
C ASN A 3 -18.40 12.81 4.02
N LEU A 4 -18.19 11.50 4.07
CA LEU A 4 -17.97 10.68 2.87
C LEU A 4 -19.26 9.92 2.54
N SER A 5 -19.56 9.82 1.26
CA SER A 5 -20.63 8.94 0.81
C SER A 5 -20.21 7.48 1.02
N GLN A 6 -21.19 6.58 1.03
CA GLN A 6 -20.89 5.15 1.13
C GLN A 6 -20.03 4.68 -0.04
N GLN A 7 -20.28 5.23 -1.21
CA GLN A 7 -19.51 4.90 -2.41
C GLN A 7 -18.06 5.34 -2.29
N GLU A 8 -17.81 6.54 -1.80
CA GLU A 8 -16.45 7.04 -1.57
C GLU A 8 -15.73 6.20 -0.54
N LEU A 9 -16.42 5.84 0.55
CA LEU A 9 -15.85 5.01 1.59
C LEU A 9 -15.47 3.63 1.05
N ASN A 10 -16.33 3.03 0.23
CA ASN A 10 -16.03 1.75 -0.38
C ASN A 10 -14.83 1.83 -1.32
N SER A 11 -14.73 2.92 -2.09
CA SER A 11 -13.58 3.15 -2.99
C SER A 11 -12.27 3.25 -2.20
N ILE A 12 -12.28 3.95 -1.07
CA ILE A 12 -11.09 4.06 -0.22
C ILE A 12 -10.69 2.69 0.31
N ARG A 13 -11.65 1.90 0.77
CA ARG A 13 -11.37 0.54 1.25
C ARG A 13 -10.75 -0.34 0.19
N GLU A 14 -11.24 -0.26 -1.04
CA GLU A 14 -10.70 -1.01 -2.16
C GLU A 14 -9.27 -0.60 -2.47
N VAL A 15 -8.99 0.70 -2.48
CA VAL A 15 -7.64 1.22 -2.73
C VAL A 15 -6.69 0.81 -1.61
N VAL A 16 -7.12 0.87 -0.36
CA VAL A 16 -6.31 0.41 0.78
C VAL A 16 -5.94 -1.06 0.61
N SER A 17 -6.93 -1.91 0.29
CA SER A 17 -6.68 -3.34 0.09
C SER A 17 -5.70 -3.58 -1.05
N ALA A 18 -5.84 -2.85 -2.17
CA ALA A 18 -4.94 -2.97 -3.30
C ALA A 18 -3.51 -2.59 -2.93
N HIS A 19 -3.34 -1.49 -2.18
CA HIS A 19 -2.02 -1.06 -1.72
C HIS A 19 -1.38 -2.08 -0.79
N GLN A 20 -2.16 -2.68 0.12
CA GLN A 20 -1.67 -3.71 1.02
C GLN A 20 -1.24 -4.96 0.26
N ASN A 21 -2.00 -5.37 -0.76
CA ASN A 21 -1.65 -6.50 -1.61
C ASN A 21 -0.36 -6.25 -2.38
N VAL A 22 -0.21 -5.04 -2.95
CA VAL A 22 1.01 -4.66 -3.66
C VAL A 22 2.20 -4.65 -2.70
N ALA A 23 2.03 -4.10 -1.50
CA ALA A 23 3.09 -4.07 -0.51
C ALA A 23 3.57 -5.47 -0.17
N SER A 24 2.64 -6.42 0.03
CA SER A 24 2.98 -7.80 0.34
C SER A 24 3.72 -8.47 -0.80
N LYS A 25 3.28 -8.26 -2.05
CA LYS A 25 3.94 -8.81 -3.22
C LYS A 25 5.35 -8.25 -3.40
N LEU A 26 5.51 -6.95 -3.21
CA LEU A 26 6.81 -6.31 -3.32
C LEU A 26 7.78 -6.82 -2.25
N SER A 27 7.31 -7.06 -1.04
CA SER A 27 8.11 -7.68 0.01
C SER A 27 8.60 -9.07 -0.40
N VAL A 28 7.73 -9.88 -0.96
CA VAL A 28 8.09 -11.23 -1.42
C VAL A 28 9.12 -11.15 -2.55
N TYR A 29 8.91 -10.26 -3.51
CA TYR A 29 9.86 -10.07 -4.62
C TYR A 29 11.22 -9.60 -4.10
N ALA A 30 11.24 -8.69 -3.11
CA ALA A 30 12.49 -8.24 -2.49
C ALA A 30 13.27 -9.41 -1.89
N ASP A 31 12.58 -10.38 -1.31
CA ASP A 31 13.21 -11.56 -0.72
C ASP A 31 13.74 -12.52 -1.79
N GLN A 32 13.19 -12.50 -2.98
CA GLN A 32 13.53 -13.43 -4.06
C GLN A 32 14.64 -12.93 -4.99
N VAL A 33 14.83 -11.63 -5.11
CA VAL A 33 15.83 -11.09 -6.01
C VAL A 33 17.21 -11.08 -5.36
N GLN A 34 18.24 -11.30 -6.15
CA GLN A 34 19.63 -11.28 -5.67
C GLN A 34 20.31 -9.95 -5.91
N ASP A 35 19.85 -9.18 -6.87
CA ASP A 35 20.41 -7.87 -7.19
C ASP A 35 20.09 -6.90 -6.05
N PRO A 36 21.11 -6.31 -5.40
CA PRO A 36 20.85 -5.42 -4.25
C PRO A 36 20.09 -4.15 -4.62
N THR A 37 20.27 -3.63 -5.81
CA THR A 37 19.54 -2.44 -6.27
C THR A 37 18.05 -2.73 -6.43
N LEU A 38 17.71 -3.85 -7.09
CA LEU A 38 16.33 -4.27 -7.24
C LEU A 38 15.70 -4.57 -5.88
N LYS A 39 16.45 -5.22 -4.99
CA LYS A 39 15.95 -5.51 -3.65
C LYS A 39 15.57 -4.24 -2.91
N GLN A 40 16.42 -3.22 -2.96
CA GLN A 40 16.13 -1.93 -2.34
C GLN A 40 14.91 -1.25 -2.96
N MET A 41 14.78 -1.33 -4.28
CA MET A 41 13.63 -0.74 -4.99
C MET A 41 12.32 -1.42 -4.59
N PHE A 42 12.31 -2.74 -4.48
CA PHE A 42 11.12 -3.48 -4.05
C PHE A 42 10.79 -3.21 -2.58
N ASP A 43 11.81 -3.17 -1.71
CA ASP A 43 11.61 -2.84 -0.29
C ASP A 43 11.03 -1.44 -0.13
N LYS A 44 11.56 -0.47 -0.85
CA LYS A 44 11.05 0.91 -0.79
C LYS A 44 9.62 0.98 -1.32
N GLY A 45 9.34 0.31 -2.43
CA GLY A 45 7.98 0.26 -2.98
C GLY A 45 6.99 -0.35 -2.00
N SER A 46 7.39 -1.41 -1.30
CA SER A 46 6.57 -2.04 -0.27
C SER A 46 6.27 -1.07 0.87
N GLN A 47 7.27 -0.35 1.36
CA GLN A 47 7.11 0.62 2.43
C GLN A 47 6.21 1.78 1.99
N ASP A 48 6.41 2.29 0.78
CA ASP A 48 5.61 3.39 0.23
C ASP A 48 4.14 2.96 0.08
N ALA A 49 3.89 1.75 -0.38
CA ALA A 49 2.53 1.23 -0.52
C ALA A 49 1.83 1.10 0.84
N ARG A 50 2.55 0.61 1.87
CA ARG A 50 2.01 0.53 3.22
C ARG A 50 1.70 1.91 3.79
N LYS A 51 2.61 2.86 3.58
CA LYS A 51 2.40 4.24 4.04
C LYS A 51 1.16 4.85 3.37
N ASN A 52 1.01 4.66 2.07
CA ASN A 52 -0.17 5.16 1.35
C ASN A 52 -1.47 4.56 1.89
N ALA A 53 -1.47 3.27 2.18
CA ALA A 53 -2.64 2.62 2.77
C ALA A 53 -2.96 3.19 4.16
N MET A 54 -1.93 3.39 4.99
CA MET A 54 -2.10 3.98 6.32
C MET A 54 -2.62 5.41 6.26
N ASP A 55 -2.09 6.20 5.32
CA ASP A 55 -2.54 7.58 5.14
C ASP A 55 -4.02 7.63 4.78
N LEU A 56 -4.48 6.73 3.91
CA LEU A 56 -5.88 6.65 3.54
C LEU A 56 -6.76 6.19 4.71
N ILE A 57 -6.29 5.22 5.48
CA ILE A 57 -7.01 4.76 6.67
C ILE A 57 -7.15 5.91 7.67
N ASN A 58 -6.10 6.69 7.87
CA ASN A 58 -6.13 7.82 8.79
C ASN A 58 -7.10 8.92 8.34
N MET A 59 -7.36 9.03 7.04
CA MET A 59 -8.32 10.00 6.53
C MET A 59 -9.77 9.65 6.90
N ILE A 60 -10.08 8.39 7.13
CA ILE A 60 -11.45 7.95 7.41
C ILE A 60 -11.69 7.62 8.88
N HIS A 61 -10.70 7.85 9.71
CA HIS A 61 -10.81 7.67 11.17
C HIS A 61 -11.08 9.02 11.88
#